data_eaac7cd2aebb21c76b9db70637902a88
#
_entry.id   eaac7cd2aebb21c76b9db70637902a88
#
_cell.length_a   1.000
_cell.length_b   1.000
_cell.length_c   1.000
_cell.angle_alpha   90.00
_cell.angle_beta   90.00
_cell.angle_gamma   90.00
#
_symmetry.space_group_name_H-M   'P 1'
#
loop_
_entity.id
_entity.type
_entity.pdbx_description
1 polymer ?
#
loop_
_entity_poly.entity_id
_entity_poly.type
_entity_poly.pdbx_seq_one_letter_code
_entity_poly.pdbx_strand_id
1 'polypeptide(L)'
;MKIPIAVLAAAAFLAAPPGLAQEAFPNRPVQLILPFGPGGSDAMFRAFAQSMSNVMGQQFVLVNREGASGRIGATQIASARPDGYSLLVGPTTPITNLPYTMKDLPYQFDSFDFVCQVFVNAFTLTVRINSPYKTLKDVLDAARANPGKFNYGHAGIFTGPHINMETLSKQASINVQQIPYRGDAAMILRLLAGDLEFGVNSTGSISTRPDIRPIAVFWDRRHPAIPDVPTVTELGFPSSPPGYQGVFAPKGTPKPALEALEKGCEAATRDETLKGHASRQGVPIVFIKGADFAQFARADHELKGRIFRELNLKPE
;
A
#
# COMPACT_ATOMS: atom_id res chain seq x y z
N MET A 1 50.68 11.39 78.92
CA MET A 1 50.90 10.51 77.77
C MET A 1 49.66 10.66 76.90
N LYS A 2 49.73 11.43 75.79
CA LYS A 2 48.60 11.80 74.94
C LYS A 2 48.68 10.93 73.66
N ILE A 3 47.65 10.13 73.38
CA ILE A 3 47.51 9.32 72.18
C ILE A 3 46.74 10.14 71.13
N PRO A 4 47.21 10.30 69.88
CA PRO A 4 46.42 10.98 68.82
C PRO A 4 45.48 9.99 68.16
N ILE A 5 44.22 10.40 68.01
CA ILE A 5 43.17 9.72 67.24
C ILE A 5 43.36 10.03 65.77
N ALA A 6 43.73 9.04 64.99
CA ALA A 6 43.77 9.16 63.49
C ALA A 6 42.34 8.99 62.97
N VAL A 7 41.84 10.02 62.31
CA VAL A 7 40.56 9.98 61.58
C VAL A 7 40.79 9.40 60.20
N LEU A 8 40.28 8.19 59.96
CA LEU A 8 40.24 7.54 58.64
C LEU A 8 39.03 8.11 57.85
N ALA A 9 39.28 8.95 56.86
CA ALA A 9 38.29 9.40 55.89
C ALA A 9 38.08 8.32 54.85
N ALA A 10 36.97 7.57 54.93
CA ALA A 10 36.55 6.62 53.92
C ALA A 10 35.92 7.40 52.75
N ALA A 11 36.64 7.48 51.62
CA ALA A 11 36.15 7.99 50.35
C ALA A 11 35.15 6.96 49.75
N ALA A 12 33.86 7.21 49.89
CA ALA A 12 32.82 6.44 49.19
C ALA A 12 32.85 6.80 47.69
N PHE A 13 33.43 5.95 46.88
CA PHE A 13 33.27 5.99 45.41
C PHE A 13 31.81 5.66 45.12
N LEU A 14 31.00 6.68 44.81
CA LEU A 14 29.70 6.54 44.17
C LEU A 14 29.94 6.03 42.73
N ALA A 15 29.92 4.71 42.57
CA ALA A 15 29.82 4.09 41.25
C ALA A 15 28.48 4.51 40.62
N ALA A 16 28.49 5.43 39.68
CA ALA A 16 27.33 5.73 38.86
C ALA A 16 26.86 4.40 38.20
N PRO A 17 25.56 4.06 38.25
CA PRO A 17 25.07 2.87 37.57
C PRO A 17 25.46 2.98 36.07
N PRO A 18 25.90 1.89 35.40
CA PRO A 18 26.14 1.89 33.99
C PRO A 18 24.85 2.37 33.31
N GLY A 19 24.93 3.52 32.64
CA GLY A 19 23.81 4.01 31.84
C GLY A 19 23.36 2.87 30.94
N LEU A 20 22.10 2.49 31.05
CA LEU A 20 21.49 1.52 30.14
C LEU A 20 21.72 2.07 28.74
N ALA A 21 22.75 1.55 28.06
CA ALA A 21 22.97 1.85 26.66
C ALA A 21 21.67 1.46 25.98
N GLN A 22 20.93 2.46 25.49
CA GLN A 22 19.69 2.26 24.78
C GLN A 22 20.06 1.39 23.57
N GLU A 23 19.67 0.11 23.63
CA GLU A 23 19.98 -0.83 22.57
C GLU A 23 19.58 -0.22 21.22
N ALA A 24 20.52 -0.22 20.28
CA ALA A 24 20.28 0.41 18.98
C ALA A 24 19.06 -0.26 18.29
N PHE A 25 18.06 0.51 17.95
CA PHE A 25 16.90 0.03 17.20
C PHE A 25 17.21 0.01 15.69
N PRO A 26 16.83 -1.07 14.97
CA PRO A 26 16.31 -2.35 15.48
C PRO A 26 17.44 -3.30 15.93
N ASN A 27 17.21 -4.07 17.00
CA ASN A 27 18.14 -5.08 17.53
C ASN A 27 17.63 -6.53 17.34
N ARG A 28 16.48 -6.71 16.72
CA ARG A 28 15.84 -7.98 16.38
C ARG A 28 15.03 -7.84 15.07
N PRO A 29 14.60 -8.96 14.47
CA PRO A 29 13.81 -8.91 13.23
C PRO A 29 12.54 -8.07 13.34
N VAL A 30 12.27 -7.28 12.29
CA VAL A 30 11.07 -6.46 12.12
C VAL A 30 10.09 -7.16 11.19
N GLN A 31 8.84 -7.29 11.60
CA GLN A 31 7.78 -7.89 10.80
C GLN A 31 7.05 -6.82 9.99
N LEU A 32 6.95 -7.04 8.67
CA LEU A 32 6.19 -6.22 7.74
C LEU A 32 4.90 -6.99 7.35
N ILE A 33 3.75 -6.48 7.74
CA ILE A 33 2.45 -7.08 7.38
C ILE A 33 1.93 -6.41 6.11
N LEU A 34 1.83 -7.18 5.03
CA LEU A 34 1.14 -6.77 3.81
C LEU A 34 -0.30 -7.30 3.85
N PRO A 35 -1.33 -6.42 3.85
CA PRO A 35 -2.72 -6.84 4.03
C PRO A 35 -3.40 -7.38 2.76
N PHE A 36 -2.60 -7.74 1.75
CA PHE A 36 -3.05 -8.29 0.47
C PHE A 36 -2.25 -9.53 0.09
N GLY A 37 -2.85 -10.38 -0.76
CA GLY A 37 -2.20 -11.54 -1.33
C GLY A 37 -1.14 -11.19 -2.40
N PRO A 38 -0.55 -12.21 -3.02
CA PRO A 38 0.47 -12.03 -4.07
C PRO A 38 -0.01 -11.13 -5.22
N GLY A 39 0.89 -10.27 -5.71
CA GLY A 39 0.62 -9.29 -6.78
C GLY A 39 1.74 -8.27 -6.91
N GLY A 40 1.51 -7.18 -7.65
CA GLY A 40 2.52 -6.14 -7.87
C GLY A 40 3.04 -5.51 -6.58
N SER A 41 2.17 -5.20 -5.63
CA SER A 41 2.57 -4.66 -4.33
C SER A 41 3.37 -5.66 -3.50
N ASP A 42 3.02 -6.95 -3.52
CA ASP A 42 3.76 -8.01 -2.81
C ASP A 42 5.21 -8.09 -3.30
N ALA A 43 5.41 -8.18 -4.60
CA ALA A 43 6.74 -8.26 -5.20
C ALA A 43 7.60 -7.03 -4.85
N MET A 44 7.02 -5.83 -4.91
CA MET A 44 7.69 -4.59 -4.54
C MET A 44 8.05 -4.53 -3.06
N PHE A 45 7.15 -4.94 -2.16
CA PHE A 45 7.44 -4.95 -0.72
C PHE A 45 8.39 -6.05 -0.28
N ARG A 46 8.51 -7.18 -1.03
CA ARG A 46 9.58 -8.15 -0.82
C ARG A 46 10.94 -7.55 -1.15
N ALA A 47 11.07 -6.84 -2.26
CA ALA A 47 12.28 -6.13 -2.62
C ALA A 47 12.60 -5.02 -1.61
N PHE A 48 11.60 -4.27 -1.14
CA PHE A 48 11.75 -3.26 -0.10
C PHE A 48 12.19 -3.87 1.24
N ALA A 49 11.62 -5.00 1.67
CA ALA A 49 12.02 -5.70 2.89
C ALA A 49 13.49 -6.16 2.82
N GLN A 50 13.95 -6.65 1.66
CA GLN A 50 15.35 -6.97 1.45
C GLN A 50 16.24 -5.73 1.54
N SER A 51 15.85 -4.63 0.88
CA SER A 51 16.59 -3.37 0.94
C SER A 51 16.63 -2.79 2.36
N MET A 52 15.52 -2.84 3.11
CA MET A 52 15.51 -2.45 4.53
C MET A 52 16.48 -3.31 5.34
N SER A 53 16.52 -4.63 5.07
CA SER A 53 17.44 -5.53 5.77
C SER A 53 18.90 -5.17 5.46
N ASN A 54 19.23 -4.86 4.21
CA ASN A 54 20.56 -4.45 3.79
C ASN A 54 21.02 -3.17 4.50
N VAL A 55 20.14 -2.16 4.56
CA VAL A 55 20.53 -0.83 5.08
C VAL A 55 20.47 -0.72 6.60
N MET A 56 19.62 -1.50 7.26
CA MET A 56 19.43 -1.42 8.71
C MET A 56 20.18 -2.52 9.49
N GLY A 57 20.78 -3.50 8.80
CA GLY A 57 21.56 -4.56 9.44
C GLY A 57 20.74 -5.55 10.27
N GLN A 58 19.40 -5.54 10.13
CA GLN A 58 18.47 -6.47 10.77
C GLN A 58 17.49 -7.01 9.74
N GLN A 59 16.93 -8.21 9.99
CA GLN A 59 15.97 -8.80 9.08
C GLN A 59 14.64 -8.06 9.10
N PHE A 60 14.13 -7.68 7.93
CA PHE A 60 12.76 -7.24 7.70
C PHE A 60 12.00 -8.35 6.97
N VAL A 61 11.02 -8.95 7.65
CA VAL A 61 10.32 -10.15 7.17
C VAL A 61 8.92 -9.77 6.70
N LEU A 62 8.66 -9.93 5.39
CA LEU A 62 7.32 -9.68 4.83
C LEU A 62 6.40 -10.89 5.06
N VAL A 63 5.21 -10.61 5.60
CA VAL A 63 4.14 -11.60 5.84
C VAL A 63 2.84 -11.09 5.26
N ASN A 64 2.21 -11.86 4.37
CA ASN A 64 0.90 -11.53 3.84
C ASN A 64 -0.20 -11.90 4.87
N ARG A 65 -1.11 -10.95 5.13
CA ARG A 65 -2.31 -11.12 5.96
C ARG A 65 -3.51 -10.56 5.22
N GLU A 66 -3.92 -11.30 4.20
CA GLU A 66 -4.99 -10.92 3.29
C GLU A 66 -6.39 -11.09 3.89
N GLY A 67 -7.35 -10.36 3.34
CA GLY A 67 -8.78 -10.50 3.59
C GLY A 67 -9.48 -9.19 3.96
N ALA A 68 -10.79 -9.13 3.66
CA ALA A 68 -11.68 -8.00 3.89
C ALA A 68 -11.06 -6.66 3.44
N SER A 69 -10.57 -6.59 2.19
CA SER A 69 -9.94 -5.42 1.58
C SER A 69 -8.77 -4.83 2.39
N GLY A 70 -8.05 -5.71 3.11
CA GLY A 70 -6.90 -5.35 3.95
C GLY A 70 -7.23 -5.09 5.42
N ARG A 71 -8.51 -5.18 5.83
CA ARG A 71 -8.95 -5.00 7.23
C ARG A 71 -8.18 -5.90 8.18
N ILE A 72 -8.00 -7.20 7.84
CA ILE A 72 -7.39 -8.17 8.75
C ILE A 72 -5.95 -7.75 9.10
N GLY A 73 -5.11 -7.48 8.12
CA GLY A 73 -3.73 -7.06 8.35
C GLY A 73 -3.63 -5.70 9.05
N ALA A 74 -4.47 -4.73 8.67
CA ALA A 74 -4.49 -3.42 9.31
C ALA A 74 -4.95 -3.49 10.77
N THR A 75 -5.96 -4.29 11.10
CA THR A 75 -6.41 -4.53 12.48
C THR A 75 -5.30 -5.13 13.34
N GLN A 76 -4.57 -6.12 12.79
CA GLN A 76 -3.43 -6.72 13.50
C GLN A 76 -2.40 -5.67 13.91
N ILE A 77 -2.08 -4.72 13.01
CA ILE A 77 -1.08 -3.70 13.30
C ILE A 77 -1.65 -2.60 14.19
N ALA A 78 -2.89 -2.16 13.98
CA ALA A 78 -3.51 -1.15 14.86
C ALA A 78 -3.54 -1.57 16.33
N SER A 79 -3.62 -2.89 16.61
CA SER A 79 -3.61 -3.46 17.97
C SER A 79 -2.25 -4.00 18.43
N ALA A 80 -1.21 -3.89 17.58
CA ALA A 80 0.12 -4.37 17.95
C ALA A 80 0.81 -3.45 18.97
N ARG A 81 1.87 -3.95 19.62
CA ARG A 81 2.71 -3.12 20.48
C ARG A 81 3.36 -2.00 19.68
N PRO A 82 3.29 -0.76 20.16
CA PRO A 82 3.90 0.38 19.46
C PRO A 82 5.41 0.45 19.75
N ASP A 83 6.15 -0.59 19.41
CA ASP A 83 7.60 -0.71 19.65
C ASP A 83 8.45 -0.64 18.36
N GLY A 84 7.81 -0.48 17.19
CA GLY A 84 8.47 -0.39 15.90
C GLY A 84 8.81 -1.73 15.24
N TYR A 85 8.53 -2.88 15.88
CA TYR A 85 8.87 -4.21 15.37
C TYR A 85 7.75 -4.91 14.59
N SER A 86 6.56 -4.33 14.58
CA SER A 86 5.43 -4.78 13.76
C SER A 86 4.89 -3.61 12.96
N LEU A 87 5.00 -3.67 11.65
CA LEU A 87 4.65 -2.56 10.77
C LEU A 87 3.64 -3.04 9.71
N LEU A 88 2.69 -2.19 9.36
CA LEU A 88 1.87 -2.37 8.17
C LEU A 88 2.64 -1.82 6.97
N VAL A 89 2.67 -2.58 5.88
CA VAL A 89 3.18 -2.10 4.60
C VAL A 89 2.14 -2.34 3.52
N GLY A 90 2.03 -1.43 2.56
CA GLY A 90 1.06 -1.60 1.49
C GLY A 90 0.34 -0.33 1.10
N PRO A 91 -0.79 -0.48 0.39
CA PRO A 91 -1.61 0.64 -0.03
C PRO A 91 -2.27 1.33 1.18
N THR A 92 -2.52 2.63 1.03
CA THR A 92 -3.26 3.43 2.05
C THR A 92 -4.72 2.99 2.20
N THR A 93 -5.28 2.22 1.28
CA THR A 93 -6.68 1.79 1.24
C THR A 93 -7.27 1.36 2.61
N PRO A 94 -6.62 0.46 3.38
CA PRO A 94 -7.17 0.07 4.68
C PRO A 94 -7.29 1.24 5.66
N ILE A 95 -6.44 2.25 5.52
CA ILE A 95 -6.38 3.41 6.42
C ILE A 95 -7.27 4.56 5.93
N THR A 96 -7.27 4.82 4.61
CA THR A 96 -7.97 5.99 4.05
C THR A 96 -9.40 5.70 3.59
N ASN A 97 -9.72 4.47 3.20
CA ASN A 97 -11.02 4.12 2.62
C ASN A 97 -11.93 3.37 3.61
N LEU A 98 -11.41 2.32 4.29
CA LEU A 98 -12.24 1.46 5.12
C LEU A 98 -12.96 2.18 6.28
N PRO A 99 -12.42 3.24 6.90
CA PRO A 99 -13.15 3.99 7.92
C PRO A 99 -14.49 4.58 7.44
N TYR A 100 -14.67 4.77 6.13
CA TYR A 100 -15.94 5.25 5.55
C TYR A 100 -16.88 4.15 5.10
N THR A 101 -16.38 2.93 4.94
CA THR A 101 -17.08 1.86 4.22
C THR A 101 -17.37 0.62 5.06
N MET A 102 -16.84 0.58 6.29
CA MET A 102 -17.09 -0.51 7.25
C MET A 102 -17.62 0.05 8.57
N LYS A 103 -18.79 -0.44 9.03
CA LYS A 103 -19.42 0.02 10.28
C LYS A 103 -18.64 -0.37 11.53
N ASP A 104 -18.15 -1.61 11.58
CA ASP A 104 -17.49 -2.20 12.76
C ASP A 104 -15.99 -2.30 12.56
N LEU A 105 -15.36 -1.21 12.08
CA LEU A 105 -13.92 -1.17 11.91
C LEU A 105 -13.24 -0.92 13.26
N PRO A 106 -12.37 -1.83 13.74
CA PRO A 106 -11.77 -1.71 15.08
C PRO A 106 -10.61 -0.72 15.15
N TYR A 107 -10.41 0.10 14.12
CA TYR A 107 -9.41 1.16 14.05
C TYR A 107 -9.93 2.35 13.23
N GLN A 108 -9.24 3.48 13.33
CA GLN A 108 -9.51 4.70 12.57
C GLN A 108 -8.23 5.14 11.84
N PHE A 109 -8.33 6.18 11.01
CA PHE A 109 -7.18 6.80 10.34
C PHE A 109 -6.04 7.12 11.34
N ASP A 110 -6.39 7.69 12.49
CA ASP A 110 -5.43 8.10 13.53
C ASP A 110 -4.90 6.95 14.42
N SER A 111 -5.25 5.70 14.11
CA SER A 111 -4.71 4.51 14.80
C SER A 111 -3.30 4.14 14.32
N PHE A 112 -2.72 4.89 13.39
CA PHE A 112 -1.43 4.62 12.81
C PHE A 112 -0.51 5.85 12.86
N ASP A 113 0.78 5.61 13.06
CA ASP A 113 1.84 6.56 12.79
C ASP A 113 2.42 6.28 11.40
N PHE A 114 2.51 7.30 10.56
CA PHE A 114 3.01 7.20 9.21
C PHE A 114 4.54 7.27 9.22
N VAL A 115 5.20 6.25 8.67
CA VAL A 115 6.67 6.19 8.64
C VAL A 115 7.22 6.77 7.36
N CYS A 116 6.75 6.30 6.21
CA CYS A 116 7.17 6.80 4.90
C CYS A 116 6.23 6.33 3.79
N GLN A 117 6.14 7.08 2.68
CA GLN A 117 5.74 6.54 1.39
C GLN A 117 6.97 5.97 0.67
N VAL A 118 6.82 4.88 -0.04
CA VAL A 118 7.92 4.19 -0.75
C VAL A 118 7.75 4.26 -2.27
N PHE A 119 6.54 3.98 -2.76
CA PHE A 119 6.25 3.99 -4.20
C PHE A 119 4.78 4.28 -4.48
N VAL A 120 4.49 4.50 -5.76
CA VAL A 120 3.14 4.74 -6.27
C VAL A 120 2.71 3.55 -7.10
N ASN A 121 1.46 3.13 -6.96
CA ASN A 121 0.86 2.05 -7.73
C ASN A 121 -0.26 2.60 -8.62
N ALA A 122 -0.04 2.63 -9.92
CA ALA A 122 -1.09 2.91 -10.89
C ALA A 122 -1.93 1.66 -11.14
N PHE A 123 -3.17 1.87 -11.56
CA PHE A 123 -4.09 0.79 -11.92
C PHE A 123 -4.37 0.81 -13.42
N THR A 124 -4.66 -0.35 -13.98
CA THR A 124 -4.89 -0.51 -15.42
C THR A 124 -6.12 -1.36 -15.66
N LEU A 125 -7.03 -0.88 -16.53
CA LEU A 125 -8.10 -1.70 -17.09
C LEU A 125 -7.49 -2.66 -18.10
N THR A 126 -7.79 -3.94 -17.98
CA THR A 126 -7.17 -5.02 -18.75
C THR A 126 -8.19 -6.01 -19.25
N VAL A 127 -7.88 -6.63 -20.39
CA VAL A 127 -8.62 -7.77 -20.93
C VAL A 127 -7.65 -8.89 -21.31
N ARG A 128 -8.16 -10.09 -21.59
CA ARG A 128 -7.36 -11.17 -22.18
C ARG A 128 -6.81 -10.74 -23.53
N ILE A 129 -5.66 -11.23 -23.92
CA ILE A 129 -5.03 -10.89 -25.21
C ILE A 129 -5.91 -11.22 -26.40
N ASN A 130 -6.69 -12.30 -26.33
CA ASN A 130 -7.63 -12.75 -27.36
C ASN A 130 -9.04 -12.17 -27.22
N SER A 131 -9.27 -11.25 -26.29
CA SER A 131 -10.55 -10.55 -26.15
C SER A 131 -10.88 -9.76 -27.42
N PRO A 132 -12.17 -9.67 -27.82
CA PRO A 132 -12.61 -8.80 -28.91
C PRO A 132 -12.40 -7.31 -28.59
N TYR A 133 -12.32 -6.93 -27.32
CA TYR A 133 -12.16 -5.55 -26.88
C TYR A 133 -10.69 -5.14 -26.95
N LYS A 134 -10.39 -4.09 -27.72
CA LYS A 134 -9.03 -3.60 -27.97
C LYS A 134 -8.81 -2.19 -27.42
N THR A 135 -9.89 -1.46 -27.19
CA THR A 135 -9.88 -0.08 -26.71
C THR A 135 -10.84 0.11 -25.54
N LEU A 136 -10.70 1.21 -24.79
CA LEU A 136 -11.67 1.57 -23.75
C LEU A 136 -13.06 1.76 -24.37
N LYS A 137 -13.15 2.34 -25.57
CA LYS A 137 -14.43 2.51 -26.28
C LYS A 137 -15.13 1.18 -26.48
N ASP A 138 -14.43 0.13 -26.92
CA ASP A 138 -15.03 -1.20 -27.15
C ASP A 138 -15.60 -1.77 -25.84
N VAL A 139 -14.87 -1.64 -24.72
CA VAL A 139 -15.32 -2.08 -23.39
C VAL A 139 -16.57 -1.31 -22.96
N LEU A 140 -16.58 0.02 -23.12
CA LEU A 140 -17.71 0.85 -22.72
C LEU A 140 -18.95 0.59 -23.59
N ASP A 141 -18.79 0.40 -24.89
CA ASP A 141 -19.90 0.11 -25.81
C ASP A 141 -20.50 -1.28 -25.52
N ALA A 142 -19.66 -2.29 -25.27
CA ALA A 142 -20.13 -3.61 -24.87
C ALA A 142 -20.88 -3.57 -23.53
N ALA A 143 -20.40 -2.80 -22.56
CA ALA A 143 -21.06 -2.61 -21.28
C ALA A 143 -22.43 -1.92 -21.43
N ARG A 144 -22.55 -0.91 -22.32
CA ARG A 144 -23.84 -0.25 -22.63
C ARG A 144 -24.82 -1.18 -23.29
N ALA A 145 -24.34 -2.06 -24.17
CA ALA A 145 -25.18 -3.06 -24.86
C ALA A 145 -25.65 -4.18 -23.91
N ASN A 146 -24.97 -4.41 -22.79
CA ASN A 146 -25.24 -5.49 -21.86
C ASN A 146 -25.35 -5.01 -20.41
N PRO A 147 -26.26 -4.09 -20.07
CA PRO A 147 -26.33 -3.47 -18.75
C PRO A 147 -26.56 -4.51 -17.64
N GLY A 148 -25.70 -4.50 -16.61
CA GLY A 148 -25.75 -5.41 -15.46
C GLY A 148 -25.33 -6.85 -15.75
N LYS A 149 -24.92 -7.18 -16.98
CA LYS A 149 -24.42 -8.52 -17.38
C LYS A 149 -22.93 -8.53 -17.69
N PHE A 150 -22.34 -7.36 -17.92
CA PHE A 150 -20.93 -7.20 -18.22
C PHE A 150 -20.16 -7.11 -16.92
N ASN A 151 -19.31 -8.11 -16.63
CA ASN A 151 -18.65 -8.22 -15.33
C ASN A 151 -17.18 -7.81 -15.39
N TYR A 152 -16.64 -7.37 -14.24
CA TYR A 152 -15.23 -7.12 -14.07
C TYR A 152 -14.71 -7.59 -12.71
N GLY A 153 -13.40 -7.91 -12.68
CA GLY A 153 -12.70 -8.28 -11.47
C GLY A 153 -11.82 -7.17 -10.91
N HIS A 154 -11.65 -7.15 -9.59
CA HIS A 154 -10.75 -6.25 -8.88
C HIS A 154 -10.23 -6.86 -7.56
N ALA A 155 -9.21 -6.24 -6.96
CA ALA A 155 -8.48 -6.77 -5.79
C ALA A 155 -9.20 -6.60 -4.43
N GLY A 156 -10.50 -6.31 -4.42
CA GLY A 156 -11.33 -6.17 -3.21
C GLY A 156 -12.21 -4.91 -3.23
N ILE A 157 -13.31 -4.98 -2.49
CA ILE A 157 -14.28 -3.88 -2.37
C ILE A 157 -13.61 -2.66 -1.74
N PHE A 158 -13.93 -1.48 -2.21
CA PHE A 158 -13.40 -0.17 -1.77
C PHE A 158 -11.88 0.02 -1.96
N THR A 159 -11.21 -0.90 -2.66
CA THR A 159 -9.82 -0.68 -3.10
C THR A 159 -9.74 0.30 -4.27
N GLY A 160 -8.53 0.79 -4.56
CA GLY A 160 -8.29 1.70 -5.69
C GLY A 160 -8.89 1.19 -7.02
N PRO A 161 -8.64 -0.06 -7.44
CA PRO A 161 -9.25 -0.64 -8.63
C PRO A 161 -10.78 -0.55 -8.68
N HIS A 162 -11.45 -0.87 -7.56
CA HIS A 162 -12.90 -0.76 -7.46
C HIS A 162 -13.37 0.68 -7.62
N ILE A 163 -12.83 1.62 -6.82
CA ILE A 163 -13.23 3.03 -6.85
C ILE A 163 -12.99 3.68 -8.21
N ASN A 164 -11.87 3.36 -8.86
CA ASN A 164 -11.59 3.86 -10.21
C ASN A 164 -12.65 3.38 -11.22
N MET A 165 -13.03 2.09 -11.14
CA MET A 165 -14.04 1.56 -12.06
C MET A 165 -15.44 2.09 -11.78
N GLU A 166 -15.84 2.22 -10.50
CA GLU A 166 -17.13 2.83 -10.14
C GLU A 166 -17.22 4.29 -10.60
N THR A 167 -16.12 5.04 -10.46
CA THR A 167 -16.03 6.42 -10.96
C THR A 167 -16.19 6.47 -12.48
N LEU A 168 -15.45 5.62 -13.20
CA LEU A 168 -15.55 5.52 -14.66
C LEU A 168 -16.94 5.08 -15.10
N SER A 169 -17.55 4.10 -14.43
CA SER A 169 -18.88 3.59 -14.74
C SER A 169 -19.95 4.67 -14.63
N LYS A 170 -19.90 5.47 -13.57
CA LYS A 170 -20.80 6.61 -13.38
C LYS A 170 -20.65 7.65 -14.49
N GLN A 171 -19.40 8.01 -14.83
CA GLN A 171 -19.11 9.02 -15.85
C GLN A 171 -19.46 8.57 -17.26
N ALA A 172 -19.21 7.29 -17.57
CA ALA A 172 -19.51 6.69 -18.85
C ALA A 172 -20.98 6.25 -18.98
N SER A 173 -21.79 6.39 -17.91
CA SER A 173 -23.20 5.94 -17.84
C SER A 173 -23.34 4.46 -18.23
N ILE A 174 -22.48 3.60 -17.64
CA ILE A 174 -22.54 2.14 -17.80
C ILE A 174 -22.91 1.45 -16.50
N ASN A 175 -23.53 0.27 -16.61
CA ASN A 175 -23.84 -0.61 -15.49
C ASN A 175 -23.08 -1.92 -15.66
N VAL A 176 -22.05 -2.14 -14.84
CA VAL A 176 -21.20 -3.33 -14.85
C VAL A 176 -21.27 -4.05 -13.50
N GLN A 177 -21.14 -5.36 -13.51
CA GLN A 177 -21.16 -6.17 -12.30
C GLN A 177 -19.73 -6.33 -11.76
N GLN A 178 -19.46 -5.84 -10.56
CA GLN A 178 -18.17 -5.98 -9.88
C GLN A 178 -18.02 -7.35 -9.22
N ILE A 179 -16.84 -7.97 -9.31
CA ILE A 179 -16.50 -9.24 -8.65
C ILE A 179 -15.18 -9.07 -7.87
N PRO A 180 -15.23 -9.07 -6.52
CA PRO A 180 -14.05 -8.87 -5.70
C PRO A 180 -13.23 -10.16 -5.53
N TYR A 181 -11.91 -10.03 -5.58
CA TYR A 181 -10.93 -11.09 -5.31
C TYR A 181 -9.96 -10.71 -4.18
N ARG A 182 -9.22 -11.69 -3.66
CA ARG A 182 -8.23 -11.48 -2.59
C ARG A 182 -6.87 -10.98 -3.12
N GLY A 183 -6.87 -10.15 -4.14
CA GLY A 183 -5.69 -9.57 -4.77
C GLY A 183 -5.64 -9.83 -6.27
N ASP A 184 -4.66 -9.20 -6.94
CA ASP A 184 -4.53 -9.23 -8.40
C ASP A 184 -4.31 -10.64 -8.96
N ALA A 185 -3.49 -11.47 -8.30
CA ALA A 185 -3.16 -12.79 -8.82
C ALA A 185 -4.40 -13.70 -8.96
N ALA A 186 -5.26 -13.72 -7.94
CA ALA A 186 -6.50 -14.50 -7.97
C ALA A 186 -7.46 -14.00 -9.06
N MET A 187 -7.57 -12.68 -9.22
CA MET A 187 -8.42 -12.06 -10.23
C MET A 187 -7.89 -12.33 -11.65
N ILE A 188 -6.57 -12.21 -11.87
CA ILE A 188 -5.94 -12.49 -13.17
C ILE A 188 -6.20 -13.93 -13.63
N LEU A 189 -6.14 -14.91 -12.73
CA LEU A 189 -6.44 -16.29 -13.08
C LEU A 189 -7.88 -16.44 -13.61
N ARG A 190 -8.85 -15.74 -13.01
CA ARG A 190 -10.25 -15.75 -13.46
C ARG A 190 -10.46 -14.99 -14.76
N LEU A 191 -9.75 -13.88 -14.94
CA LEU A 191 -9.75 -13.17 -16.21
C LEU A 191 -9.25 -14.06 -17.35
N LEU A 192 -8.15 -14.78 -17.14
CA LEU A 192 -7.58 -15.69 -18.16
C LEU A 192 -8.46 -16.91 -18.41
N ALA A 193 -9.14 -17.43 -17.41
CA ALA A 193 -10.12 -18.52 -17.55
C ALA A 193 -11.36 -18.12 -18.36
N GLY A 194 -11.64 -16.80 -18.49
CA GLY A 194 -12.81 -16.30 -19.19
C GLY A 194 -14.03 -16.07 -18.32
N ASP A 195 -13.87 -16.16 -17.00
CA ASP A 195 -14.94 -15.89 -16.04
C ASP A 195 -15.25 -14.39 -15.94
N LEU A 196 -14.31 -13.55 -16.38
CA LEU A 196 -14.40 -12.08 -16.39
C LEU A 196 -14.26 -11.53 -17.80
N GLU A 197 -15.03 -10.50 -18.11
CA GLU A 197 -14.89 -9.76 -19.38
C GLU A 197 -13.64 -8.87 -19.36
N PHE A 198 -13.41 -8.19 -18.23
CA PHE A 198 -12.23 -7.36 -18.02
C PHE A 198 -11.84 -7.34 -16.53
N GLY A 199 -10.68 -6.76 -16.25
CA GLY A 199 -10.19 -6.59 -14.88
C GLY A 199 -9.59 -5.21 -14.66
N VAL A 200 -9.51 -4.76 -13.42
CA VAL A 200 -8.73 -3.59 -13.02
C VAL A 200 -7.67 -4.03 -12.02
N ASN A 201 -6.40 -3.91 -12.43
CA ASN A 201 -5.23 -4.45 -11.73
C ASN A 201 -4.23 -3.37 -11.39
N SER A 202 -3.33 -3.66 -10.46
CA SER A 202 -2.05 -2.95 -10.37
C SER A 202 -1.26 -3.10 -11.67
N THR A 203 -0.76 -2.01 -12.23
CA THR A 203 0.01 -2.06 -13.49
C THR A 203 1.23 -2.99 -13.37
N GLY A 204 1.92 -3.00 -12.24
CA GLY A 204 3.05 -3.90 -11.98
C GLY A 204 2.70 -5.40 -12.02
N SER A 205 1.42 -5.77 -11.83
CA SER A 205 0.97 -7.17 -11.92
C SER A 205 0.78 -7.65 -13.34
N ILE A 206 0.71 -6.74 -14.32
CA ILE A 206 0.37 -7.07 -15.71
C ILE A 206 1.41 -6.60 -16.73
N SER A 207 2.31 -5.71 -16.38
CA SER A 207 3.23 -5.05 -17.31
C SER A 207 4.15 -6.01 -18.09
N THR A 208 4.43 -7.19 -17.53
CA THR A 208 5.27 -8.23 -18.14
C THR A 208 4.47 -9.42 -18.66
N ARG A 209 3.13 -9.32 -18.74
CA ARG A 209 2.25 -10.44 -19.11
C ARG A 209 1.78 -10.35 -20.55
N PRO A 210 2.28 -11.22 -21.47
CA PRO A 210 1.88 -11.21 -22.87
C PRO A 210 0.46 -11.74 -23.13
N ASP A 211 -0.12 -12.46 -22.15
CA ASP A 211 -1.46 -13.03 -22.18
C ASP A 211 -2.57 -12.02 -21.80
N ILE A 212 -2.19 -10.81 -21.36
CA ILE A 212 -3.09 -9.73 -20.96
C ILE A 212 -2.84 -8.51 -21.86
N ARG A 213 -3.93 -7.89 -22.30
CA ARG A 213 -3.90 -6.60 -23.01
C ARG A 213 -4.29 -5.49 -22.05
N PRO A 214 -3.39 -4.54 -21.74
CA PRO A 214 -3.75 -3.29 -21.06
C PRO A 214 -4.54 -2.39 -22.03
N ILE A 215 -5.61 -1.77 -21.52
CA ILE A 215 -6.54 -0.95 -22.31
C ILE A 215 -6.45 0.52 -21.95
N ALA A 216 -6.44 0.85 -20.66
CA ALA A 216 -6.35 2.22 -20.18
C ALA A 216 -5.75 2.27 -18.76
N VAL A 217 -4.95 3.30 -18.48
CA VAL A 217 -4.31 3.50 -17.17
C VAL A 217 -5.10 4.52 -16.37
N PHE A 218 -5.42 4.18 -15.12
CA PHE A 218 -6.00 5.10 -14.12
C PHE A 218 -4.88 5.88 -13.43
N TRP A 219 -4.35 6.89 -14.10
CA TRP A 219 -3.35 7.81 -13.61
C TRP A 219 -3.40 9.12 -14.39
N ASP A 220 -2.70 10.15 -13.89
CA ASP A 220 -2.56 11.47 -14.53
C ASP A 220 -1.57 11.49 -15.70
N ARG A 221 -0.80 10.39 -15.87
CA ARG A 221 0.21 10.19 -16.91
C ARG A 221 0.29 8.73 -17.34
N ARG A 222 0.82 8.47 -18.52
CA ARG A 222 1.08 7.12 -19.00
C ARG A 222 2.09 6.41 -18.11
N HIS A 223 1.90 5.12 -17.90
CA HIS A 223 2.77 4.33 -17.05
C HIS A 223 4.05 3.94 -17.80
N PRO A 224 5.26 4.14 -17.21
CA PRO A 224 6.53 3.91 -17.91
C PRO A 224 6.74 2.47 -18.39
N ALA A 225 6.15 1.46 -17.75
CA ALA A 225 6.23 0.06 -18.19
C ALA A 225 5.28 -0.28 -19.36
N ILE A 226 4.32 0.55 -19.66
CA ILE A 226 3.33 0.38 -20.76
C ILE A 226 3.05 1.73 -21.43
N PRO A 227 4.08 2.38 -22.02
CA PRO A 227 4.00 3.79 -22.46
C PRO A 227 3.02 4.02 -23.62
N ASP A 228 2.69 2.98 -24.36
CA ASP A 228 1.74 3.05 -25.49
C ASP A 228 0.28 3.03 -25.05
N VAL A 229 0.00 2.68 -23.79
CA VAL A 229 -1.36 2.58 -23.24
C VAL A 229 -1.82 3.97 -22.77
N PRO A 230 -2.94 4.48 -23.30
CA PRO A 230 -3.45 5.80 -22.92
C PRO A 230 -3.97 5.80 -21.48
N THR A 231 -3.99 6.99 -20.86
CA THR A 231 -4.68 7.17 -19.58
C THR A 231 -6.19 7.35 -19.81
N VAL A 232 -6.99 7.08 -18.77
CA VAL A 232 -8.42 7.37 -18.82
C VAL A 232 -8.68 8.87 -19.03
N THR A 233 -7.76 9.73 -18.57
CA THR A 233 -7.85 11.19 -18.74
C THR A 233 -7.62 11.60 -20.20
N GLU A 234 -6.64 11.01 -20.90
CA GLU A 234 -6.46 11.20 -22.33
C GLU A 234 -7.68 10.75 -23.16
N LEU A 235 -8.46 9.82 -22.60
CA LEU A 235 -9.69 9.29 -23.23
C LEU A 235 -10.96 10.05 -22.79
N GLY A 236 -10.81 11.19 -22.08
CA GLY A 236 -11.91 12.09 -21.73
C GLY A 236 -12.60 11.78 -20.39
N PHE A 237 -12.04 10.91 -19.53
CA PHE A 237 -12.61 10.58 -18.23
C PHE A 237 -11.68 11.05 -17.11
N PRO A 238 -12.19 11.71 -16.04
CA PRO A 238 -11.38 12.05 -14.89
C PRO A 238 -10.82 10.79 -14.21
N SER A 239 -9.57 10.84 -13.78
CA SER A 239 -8.92 9.76 -13.04
C SER A 239 -8.92 10.04 -11.53
N SER A 240 -9.10 8.99 -10.73
CA SER A 240 -8.77 9.05 -9.32
C SER A 240 -7.24 9.05 -9.12
N PRO A 241 -6.75 9.61 -8.00
CA PRO A 241 -5.34 9.51 -7.68
C PRO A 241 -4.85 8.05 -7.67
N PRO A 242 -3.57 7.81 -8.00
CA PRO A 242 -2.99 6.47 -7.93
C PRO A 242 -2.97 5.93 -6.50
N GLY A 243 -2.74 4.64 -6.33
CA GLY A 243 -2.55 4.03 -5.03
C GLY A 243 -1.21 4.42 -4.42
N TYR A 244 -1.23 4.98 -3.21
CA TYR A 244 -0.03 5.27 -2.44
C TYR A 244 0.37 4.06 -1.62
N GLN A 245 1.66 3.76 -1.62
CA GLN A 245 2.21 2.57 -0.97
C GLN A 245 3.25 3.03 0.06
N GLY A 246 3.03 2.67 1.31
CA GLY A 246 3.85 3.16 2.42
C GLY A 246 4.06 2.16 3.53
N VAL A 247 4.72 2.66 4.58
CA VAL A 247 5.00 1.98 5.83
C VAL A 247 4.28 2.71 6.97
N PHE A 248 3.59 1.95 7.80
CA PHE A 248 2.80 2.48 8.91
C PHE A 248 3.11 1.68 10.18
N ALA A 249 3.23 2.37 11.29
CA ALA A 249 3.42 1.79 12.61
C ALA A 249 2.14 1.91 13.45
N PRO A 250 1.95 1.10 14.50
CA PRO A 250 0.89 1.33 15.47
C PRO A 250 1.02 2.72 16.09
N LYS A 251 -0.12 3.36 16.40
CA LYS A 251 -0.14 4.68 17.04
C LYS A 251 0.60 4.66 18.38
N GLY A 252 1.44 5.68 18.59
CA GLY A 252 2.25 5.81 19.81
C GLY A 252 3.60 5.11 19.73
N THR A 253 4.05 4.69 18.55
CA THR A 253 5.42 4.18 18.36
C THR A 253 6.44 5.25 18.75
N PRO A 254 7.47 4.91 19.56
CA PRO A 254 8.44 5.88 20.05
C PRO A 254 9.13 6.65 18.92
N LYS A 255 9.25 7.97 19.11
CA LYS A 255 9.87 8.86 18.11
C LYS A 255 11.24 8.38 17.61
N PRO A 256 12.18 7.89 18.46
CA PRO A 256 13.46 7.38 17.97
C PRO A 256 13.32 6.17 17.04
N ALA A 257 12.33 5.29 17.26
CA ALA A 257 12.07 4.16 16.37
C ALA A 257 11.47 4.63 15.02
N LEU A 258 10.53 5.59 15.05
CA LEU A 258 9.96 6.17 13.82
C LEU A 258 11.05 6.88 12.99
N GLU A 259 11.93 7.65 13.60
CA GLU A 259 13.03 8.35 12.92
C GLU A 259 14.04 7.36 12.32
N ALA A 260 14.36 6.27 13.04
CA ALA A 260 15.25 5.22 12.53
C ALA A 260 14.62 4.49 11.34
N LEU A 261 13.33 4.14 11.42
CA LEU A 261 12.58 3.52 10.33
C LEU A 261 12.45 4.46 9.12
N GLU A 262 12.18 5.75 9.32
CA GLU A 262 12.09 6.74 8.24
C GLU A 262 13.42 6.87 7.49
N LYS A 263 14.54 6.98 8.23
CA LYS A 263 15.89 6.99 7.64
C LYS A 263 16.22 5.71 6.88
N GLY A 264 15.86 4.55 7.47
CA GLY A 264 15.99 3.25 6.81
C GLY A 264 15.17 3.19 5.51
N CYS A 265 13.94 3.68 5.55
CA CYS A 265 13.05 3.82 4.40
C CYS A 265 13.69 4.64 3.27
N GLU A 266 14.20 5.83 3.60
CA GLU A 266 14.89 6.70 2.63
C GLU A 266 16.11 6.01 2.03
N ALA A 267 16.92 5.36 2.84
CA ALA A 267 18.09 4.62 2.36
C ALA A 267 17.70 3.43 1.48
N ALA A 268 16.66 2.68 1.88
CA ALA A 268 16.15 1.55 1.10
C ALA A 268 15.61 1.96 -0.28
N THR A 269 15.03 3.16 -0.43
CA THR A 269 14.61 3.66 -1.75
C THR A 269 15.77 3.95 -2.70
N ARG A 270 17.00 4.05 -2.18
CA ARG A 270 18.24 4.24 -2.95
C ARG A 270 19.02 2.94 -3.16
N ASP A 271 18.62 1.85 -2.50
CA ASP A 271 19.27 0.54 -2.61
C ASP A 271 19.01 -0.09 -3.99
N GLU A 272 20.03 -0.70 -4.58
CA GLU A 272 19.98 -1.24 -5.93
C GLU A 272 19.01 -2.43 -6.06
N THR A 273 18.75 -3.16 -4.97
CA THR A 273 17.77 -4.25 -4.95
C THR A 273 16.38 -3.72 -5.27
N LEU A 274 15.92 -2.68 -4.55
CA LEU A 274 14.62 -2.08 -4.78
C LEU A 274 14.56 -1.36 -6.12
N LYS A 275 15.58 -0.57 -6.48
CA LYS A 275 15.64 0.14 -7.76
C LYS A 275 15.57 -0.81 -8.95
N GLY A 276 16.37 -1.87 -8.93
CA GLY A 276 16.36 -2.86 -10.01
C GLY A 276 15.01 -3.57 -10.14
N HIS A 277 14.34 -3.85 -9.02
CA HIS A 277 13.00 -4.44 -9.05
C HIS A 277 11.96 -3.46 -9.56
N ALA A 278 11.96 -2.22 -9.07
CA ALA A 278 11.08 -1.14 -9.50
C ALA A 278 11.20 -0.84 -10.99
N SER A 279 12.43 -0.76 -11.51
CA SER A 279 12.72 -0.54 -12.92
C SER A 279 12.12 -1.65 -13.82
N ARG A 280 12.33 -2.92 -13.44
CA ARG A 280 11.76 -4.05 -14.21
C ARG A 280 10.23 -4.04 -14.26
N GLN A 281 9.58 -3.57 -13.20
CA GLN A 281 8.10 -3.46 -13.14
C GLN A 281 7.58 -2.09 -13.60
N GLY A 282 8.46 -1.14 -13.88
CA GLY A 282 8.10 0.23 -14.21
C GLY A 282 7.41 0.97 -13.06
N VAL A 283 7.59 0.52 -11.81
CA VAL A 283 6.94 1.13 -10.65
C VAL A 283 7.76 2.33 -10.16
N PRO A 284 7.20 3.54 -10.13
CA PRO A 284 7.91 4.71 -9.64
C PRO A 284 8.18 4.64 -8.13
N ILE A 285 9.45 4.69 -7.74
CA ILE A 285 9.84 4.93 -6.35
C ILE A 285 9.63 6.41 -6.04
N VAL A 286 8.82 6.70 -5.02
CA VAL A 286 8.51 8.06 -4.56
C VAL A 286 8.60 8.08 -3.05
N PHE A 287 9.74 8.51 -2.53
CA PHE A 287 9.92 8.67 -1.08
C PHE A 287 9.27 9.97 -0.59
N ILE A 288 8.42 9.85 0.42
CA ILE A 288 7.86 10.97 1.19
C ILE A 288 8.04 10.64 2.67
N LYS A 289 8.55 11.61 3.45
CA LYS A 289 8.73 11.49 4.90
C LYS A 289 7.41 11.29 5.62
N GLY A 290 7.44 10.65 6.81
CA GLY A 290 6.25 10.29 7.54
C GLY A 290 5.29 11.44 7.82
N ALA A 291 5.77 12.60 8.23
CA ALA A 291 4.93 13.76 8.52
C ALA A 291 4.19 14.28 7.27
N ASP A 292 4.93 14.43 6.15
CA ASP A 292 4.38 14.89 4.87
C ASP A 292 3.43 13.83 4.28
N PHE A 293 3.79 12.55 4.42
CA PHE A 293 2.94 11.43 4.02
C PHE A 293 1.64 11.38 4.80
N ALA A 294 1.67 11.62 6.12
CA ALA A 294 0.47 11.70 6.96
C ALA A 294 -0.46 12.83 6.52
N GLN A 295 0.09 14.02 6.21
CA GLN A 295 -0.70 15.15 5.71
C GLN A 295 -1.36 14.84 4.37
N PHE A 296 -0.59 14.25 3.46
CA PHE A 296 -1.06 13.85 2.14
C PHE A 296 -2.13 12.75 2.22
N ALA A 297 -1.91 11.72 3.05
CA ALA A 297 -2.88 10.64 3.25
C ALA A 297 -4.17 11.13 3.92
N ARG A 298 -4.10 12.15 4.78
CA ARG A 298 -5.29 12.79 5.36
C ARG A 298 -6.12 13.50 4.29
N ALA A 299 -5.49 14.24 3.40
CA ALA A 299 -6.19 14.88 2.29
C ALA A 299 -6.85 13.84 1.36
N ASP A 300 -6.18 12.72 1.09
CA ASP A 300 -6.75 11.60 0.33
C ASP A 300 -7.92 10.95 1.08
N HIS A 301 -7.80 10.73 2.39
CA HIS A 301 -8.87 10.21 3.24
C HIS A 301 -10.14 11.08 3.14
N GLU A 302 -10.00 12.40 3.28
CA GLU A 302 -11.12 13.33 3.16
C GLU A 302 -11.73 13.36 1.75
N LEU A 303 -10.88 13.30 0.71
CA LEU A 303 -11.32 13.18 -0.68
C LEU A 303 -12.13 11.88 -0.90
N LYS A 304 -11.64 10.74 -0.40
CA LYS A 304 -12.35 9.45 -0.47
C LYS A 304 -13.71 9.51 0.21
N GLY A 305 -13.80 10.15 1.39
CA GLY A 305 -15.07 10.36 2.06
C GLY A 305 -16.09 11.15 1.22
N ARG A 306 -15.64 12.12 0.40
CA ARG A 306 -16.52 12.80 -0.56
C ARG A 306 -16.94 11.87 -1.70
N ILE A 307 -15.99 11.18 -2.32
CA ILE A 307 -16.24 10.24 -3.43
C ILE A 307 -17.24 9.15 -3.02
N PHE A 308 -17.08 8.54 -1.84
CA PHE A 308 -18.00 7.50 -1.36
C PHE A 308 -19.43 8.02 -1.19
N ARG A 309 -19.61 9.23 -0.68
CA ARG A 309 -20.93 9.87 -0.60
C ARG A 309 -21.52 10.13 -1.99
N GLU A 310 -20.75 10.66 -2.92
CA GLU A 310 -21.18 10.94 -4.30
C GLU A 310 -21.55 9.68 -5.08
N LEU A 311 -20.83 8.58 -4.85
CA LEU A 311 -21.11 7.28 -5.45
C LEU A 311 -22.23 6.51 -4.72
N ASN A 312 -22.75 7.06 -3.59
CA ASN A 312 -23.74 6.41 -2.72
C ASN A 312 -23.31 4.98 -2.28
N LEU A 313 -22.01 4.80 -2.08
CA LEU A 313 -21.45 3.54 -1.57
C LEU A 313 -21.75 3.46 -0.07
N LYS A 314 -22.61 2.50 0.30
CA LYS A 314 -23.03 2.32 1.71
C LYS A 314 -21.99 1.48 2.45
N PRO A 315 -21.75 1.78 3.75
CA PRO A 315 -20.96 0.92 4.61
C PRO A 315 -21.57 -0.49 4.73
N GLU A 316 -20.73 -1.50 4.58
CA GLU A 316 -21.06 -2.89 4.84
C GLU A 316 -20.95 -3.27 6.32
#